data_300ec5d032d6c7f5c381a51c9f8d70f3
#
_entry.id   300ec5d032d6c7f5c381a51c9f8d70f3
#
_cell.length_a   1.000
_cell.length_b   1.000
_cell.length_c   1.000
_cell.angle_alpha   90.00
_cell.angle_beta   90.00
_cell.angle_gamma   90.00
#
_symmetry.space_group_name_H-M   'P 1'
#
loop_
_entity.id
_entity.type
_entity.pdbx_description
1 polymer ?
#
loop_
_entity_poly.entity_id
_entity_poly.type
_entity_poly.pdbx_seq_one_letter_code
_entity_poly.pdbx_strand_id
1 'polypeptide(L)'
;MKRELEPYQMIERSIIKKYRKELWTPFIVAVKRYELVQEGDKIAVCISGGKDSMLMAKLMQELQKHSDVPFELVFLVMDPGYNEINRQKIESNAELLHIPVTIFESNIFSVANNTEKNPCYLCARMRRGHLYSKAKELGCNKIALGHHFNDVIETTVMSMFYGSQMQAMPPKLHSTSFPGMTLIRPMYCIREEDILAWKRYNDLEFIQCACRFTENCTMCDNGGGGSKRQEIKILLRRLKRDNPNIENSIFRSIHNVAIDTMPGYRSEGVDHSFLERFHAMENH
;
A
#
# COMPACT_ATOMS: atom_id res chain seq x y z
N MET A 1 -9.92 27.28 -30.70
CA MET A 1 -10.79 26.26 -30.07
C MET A 1 -10.03 25.64 -28.89
N LYS A 2 -10.60 25.66 -27.67
CA LYS A 2 -10.01 24.89 -26.56
C LYS A 2 -10.22 23.42 -26.88
N ARG A 3 -9.15 22.64 -26.95
CA ARG A 3 -9.21 21.18 -27.14
C ARG A 3 -10.01 20.59 -25.99
N GLU A 4 -11.10 19.91 -26.28
CA GLU A 4 -11.88 19.16 -25.32
C GLU A 4 -11.03 18.00 -24.82
N LEU A 5 -10.95 17.84 -23.50
CA LEU A 5 -10.12 16.81 -22.88
C LEU A 5 -10.92 15.51 -22.79
N GLU A 6 -10.29 14.42 -23.12
CA GLU A 6 -10.83 13.07 -22.89
C GLU A 6 -11.01 12.78 -21.40
N PRO A 7 -11.94 11.89 -21.01
CA PRO A 7 -12.23 11.57 -19.60
C PRO A 7 -10.97 11.23 -18.79
N TYR A 8 -10.08 10.37 -19.31
CA TYR A 8 -8.84 10.01 -18.62
C TYR A 8 -7.91 11.22 -18.42
N GLN A 9 -7.87 12.17 -19.38
CA GLN A 9 -7.06 13.38 -19.25
C GLN A 9 -7.61 14.32 -18.17
N MET A 10 -8.93 14.37 -18.00
CA MET A 10 -9.55 15.11 -16.90
C MET A 10 -9.20 14.51 -15.56
N ILE A 11 -9.21 13.18 -15.45
CA ILE A 11 -8.81 12.46 -14.25
C ILE A 11 -7.32 12.71 -13.92
N GLU A 12 -6.42 12.60 -14.88
CA GLU A 12 -4.99 12.94 -14.74
C GLU A 12 -4.80 14.38 -14.28
N ARG A 13 -5.46 15.33 -14.95
CA ARG A 13 -5.43 16.73 -14.58
C ARG A 13 -5.94 16.98 -13.16
N SER A 14 -6.94 16.23 -12.70
CA SER A 14 -7.46 16.36 -11.34
C SER A 14 -6.38 16.04 -10.30
N ILE A 15 -5.52 15.04 -10.53
CA ILE A 15 -4.41 14.67 -9.65
C ILE A 15 -3.37 15.79 -9.57
N ILE A 16 -2.89 16.26 -10.73
CA ILE A 16 -1.75 17.19 -10.79
C ILE A 16 -2.14 18.67 -10.62
N LYS A 17 -3.44 19.01 -10.69
CA LYS A 17 -3.93 20.38 -10.52
C LYS A 17 -4.81 20.53 -9.29
N LYS A 18 -6.02 19.91 -9.29
CA LYS A 18 -7.03 20.09 -8.25
C LYS A 18 -6.58 19.47 -6.91
N TYR A 19 -6.10 18.25 -6.94
CA TYR A 19 -5.62 17.52 -5.75
C TYR A 19 -4.09 17.51 -5.63
N ARG A 20 -3.46 18.57 -6.17
CA ARG A 20 -1.98 18.66 -6.15
C ARG A 20 -1.41 18.58 -4.74
N LYS A 21 -1.99 19.30 -3.78
CA LYS A 21 -1.52 19.35 -2.39
C LYS A 21 -1.79 18.05 -1.64
N GLU A 22 -2.90 17.43 -1.94
CA GLU A 22 -3.42 16.26 -1.23
C GLU A 22 -2.86 14.94 -1.78
N LEU A 23 -2.61 14.85 -3.10
CA LEU A 23 -2.16 13.63 -3.77
C LEU A 23 -0.78 13.76 -4.38
N TRP A 24 -0.60 14.69 -5.34
CA TRP A 24 0.65 14.77 -6.11
C TRP A 24 1.86 15.17 -5.26
N THR A 25 1.73 16.20 -4.44
CA THR A 25 2.83 16.66 -3.59
C THR A 25 3.27 15.62 -2.56
N PRO A 26 2.37 15.00 -1.76
CA PRO A 26 2.77 13.93 -0.83
C PRO A 26 3.33 12.70 -1.54
N PHE A 27 2.84 12.36 -2.74
CA PHE A 27 3.40 11.30 -3.56
C PHE A 27 4.86 11.60 -3.94
N ILE A 28 5.13 12.78 -4.48
CA ILE A 28 6.50 13.19 -4.84
C ILE A 28 7.42 13.29 -3.62
N VAL A 29 6.88 13.76 -2.48
CA VAL A 29 7.62 13.76 -1.20
C VAL A 29 8.03 12.34 -0.80
N ALA A 30 7.11 11.35 -0.90
CA ALA A 30 7.41 9.96 -0.58
C ALA A 30 8.46 9.39 -1.54
N VAL A 31 8.30 9.61 -2.86
CA VAL A 31 9.23 9.11 -3.88
C VAL A 31 10.64 9.64 -3.65
N LYS A 32 10.78 10.95 -3.42
CA LYS A 32 12.10 11.59 -3.21
C LYS A 32 12.70 11.26 -1.85
N ARG A 33 11.92 11.41 -0.76
CA ARG A 33 12.40 11.23 0.62
C ARG A 33 12.92 9.81 0.88
N TYR A 34 12.26 8.82 0.29
CA TYR A 34 12.59 7.42 0.50
C TYR A 34 13.32 6.79 -0.70
N GLU A 35 13.68 7.59 -1.69
CA GLU A 35 14.41 7.14 -2.90
C GLU A 35 13.74 5.92 -3.52
N LEU A 36 12.41 6.02 -3.77
CA LEU A 36 11.62 4.88 -4.20
C LEU A 36 11.86 4.51 -5.66
N VAL A 37 12.17 5.51 -6.50
CA VAL A 37 12.41 5.34 -7.93
C VAL A 37 13.81 5.87 -8.27
N GLN A 38 14.56 5.08 -9.03
CA GLN A 38 15.92 5.38 -9.46
C GLN A 38 16.05 5.17 -10.97
N GLU A 39 17.11 5.70 -11.55
CA GLU A 39 17.43 5.49 -12.95
C GLU A 39 17.61 4.00 -13.27
N GLY A 40 17.04 3.57 -14.39
CA GLY A 40 17.09 2.19 -14.85
C GLY A 40 16.15 1.22 -14.10
N ASP A 41 15.33 1.71 -13.15
CA ASP A 41 14.33 0.85 -12.51
C ASP A 41 13.30 0.34 -13.52
N LYS A 42 12.91 -0.92 -13.37
CA LYS A 42 11.72 -1.50 -13.98
C LYS A 42 10.76 -1.94 -12.90
N ILE A 43 9.65 -1.21 -12.77
CA ILE A 43 8.74 -1.29 -11.62
C ILE A 43 7.44 -1.96 -12.01
N ALA A 44 7.12 -3.07 -11.36
CA ALA A 44 5.81 -3.71 -11.45
C ALA A 44 4.81 -3.00 -10.51
N VAL A 45 3.87 -2.26 -11.07
CA VAL A 45 2.78 -1.61 -10.34
C VAL A 45 1.66 -2.62 -10.14
N CYS A 46 1.46 -3.07 -8.89
CA CYS A 46 0.51 -4.13 -8.57
C CYS A 46 -0.90 -3.56 -8.37
N ILE A 47 -1.83 -3.97 -9.24
CA ILE A 47 -3.21 -3.50 -9.27
C ILE A 47 -4.13 -4.59 -8.71
N SER A 48 -4.88 -4.26 -7.66
CA SER A 48 -5.90 -5.13 -7.05
C SER A 48 -7.32 -4.83 -7.50
N GLY A 49 -7.51 -3.78 -8.32
CA GLY A 49 -8.81 -3.27 -8.74
C GLY A 49 -9.47 -2.30 -7.76
N GLY A 50 -8.92 -2.13 -6.56
CA GLY A 50 -9.40 -1.15 -5.59
C GLY A 50 -8.89 0.26 -5.86
N LYS A 51 -9.55 1.26 -5.25
CA LYS A 51 -9.27 2.70 -5.40
C LYS A 51 -7.79 3.07 -5.25
N ASP A 52 -7.12 2.44 -4.25
CA ASP A 52 -5.73 2.78 -3.89
C ASP A 52 -4.75 2.33 -4.98
N SER A 53 -4.91 1.10 -5.46
CA SER A 53 -4.04 0.55 -6.50
C SER A 53 -4.22 1.24 -7.86
N MET A 54 -5.45 1.64 -8.19
CA MET A 54 -5.74 2.36 -9.44
C MET A 54 -5.22 3.80 -9.39
N LEU A 55 -5.38 4.51 -8.25
CA LEU A 55 -4.75 5.82 -8.06
C LEU A 55 -3.22 5.73 -8.11
N MET A 56 -2.62 4.73 -7.44
CA MET A 56 -1.18 4.50 -7.51
C MET A 56 -0.69 4.32 -8.94
N ALA A 57 -1.41 3.55 -9.75
CA ALA A 57 -1.07 3.35 -11.16
C ALA A 57 -1.06 4.67 -11.94
N LYS A 58 -2.06 5.54 -11.73
CA LYS A 58 -2.10 6.86 -12.35
C LYS A 58 -0.99 7.78 -11.86
N LEU A 59 -0.69 7.80 -10.56
CA LEU A 59 0.42 8.58 -9.99
C LEU A 59 1.76 8.14 -10.57
N MET A 60 1.98 6.83 -10.74
CA MET A 60 3.21 6.30 -11.33
C MET A 60 3.33 6.63 -12.82
N GLN A 61 2.21 6.59 -13.59
CA GLN A 61 2.20 7.05 -14.98
C GLN A 61 2.54 8.55 -15.09
N GLU A 62 1.94 9.39 -14.24
CA GLU A 62 2.23 10.82 -14.22
C GLU A 62 3.68 11.09 -13.81
N LEU A 63 4.22 10.33 -12.86
CA LEU A 63 5.63 10.41 -12.51
C LEU A 63 6.53 10.10 -13.72
N GLN A 64 6.24 9.01 -14.44
CA GLN A 64 7.02 8.63 -15.61
C GLN A 64 6.99 9.70 -16.72
N LYS A 65 5.84 10.35 -16.93
CA LYS A 65 5.69 11.43 -17.93
C LYS A 65 6.48 12.70 -17.57
N HIS A 66 6.69 12.96 -16.28
CA HIS A 66 7.26 14.21 -15.78
C HIS A 66 8.60 14.07 -15.07
N SER A 67 9.16 12.85 -15.05
CA SER A 67 10.46 12.57 -14.43
C SER A 67 11.59 12.78 -15.41
N ASP A 68 12.65 13.42 -14.95
CA ASP A 68 13.93 13.51 -15.68
C ASP A 68 14.74 12.19 -15.55
N VAL A 69 14.34 11.32 -14.62
CA VAL A 69 14.98 10.03 -14.37
C VAL A 69 14.26 8.96 -15.19
N PRO A 70 14.92 8.29 -16.14
CA PRO A 70 14.32 7.25 -16.97
C PRO A 70 14.08 5.97 -16.15
N PHE A 71 12.85 5.45 -16.18
CA PHE A 71 12.46 4.16 -15.61
C PHE A 71 11.29 3.56 -16.38
N GLU A 72 11.08 2.25 -16.24
CA GLU A 72 10.01 1.52 -16.90
C GLU A 72 8.90 1.13 -15.91
N LEU A 73 7.66 1.08 -16.41
CA LEU A 73 6.50 0.62 -15.66
C LEU A 73 5.87 -0.60 -16.33
N VAL A 74 5.49 -1.57 -15.53
CA VAL A 74 4.65 -2.71 -15.91
C VAL A 74 3.46 -2.75 -14.96
N PHE A 75 2.24 -2.74 -15.48
CA PHE A 75 1.03 -2.75 -14.65
C PHE A 75 0.49 -4.18 -14.56
N LEU A 76 0.56 -4.76 -13.36
CA LEU A 76 0.18 -6.15 -13.11
C LEU A 76 -1.13 -6.27 -12.36
N VAL A 77 -2.07 -6.98 -12.95
CA VAL A 77 -3.26 -7.48 -12.27
C VAL A 77 -3.12 -8.97 -12.09
N MET A 78 -3.09 -9.41 -10.85
CA MET A 78 -3.20 -10.83 -10.54
C MET A 78 -4.65 -11.21 -10.31
N ASP A 79 -5.17 -12.10 -11.15
CA ASP A 79 -6.50 -12.68 -10.96
C ASP A 79 -6.39 -13.94 -10.08
N PRO A 80 -6.86 -13.88 -8.83
CA PRO A 80 -6.84 -15.03 -7.93
C PRO A 80 -8.05 -15.95 -8.09
N GLY A 81 -8.86 -15.75 -9.13
CA GLY A 81 -10.14 -16.39 -9.40
C GLY A 81 -11.32 -15.45 -9.14
N TYR A 82 -11.27 -14.24 -9.67
CA TYR A 82 -12.37 -13.27 -9.61
C TYR A 82 -13.64 -13.84 -10.22
N ASN A 83 -14.80 -13.36 -9.75
CA ASN A 83 -16.03 -13.50 -10.53
C ASN A 83 -16.00 -12.57 -11.74
N GLU A 84 -16.85 -12.86 -12.74
CA GLU A 84 -16.93 -12.12 -13.99
C GLU A 84 -17.15 -10.61 -13.77
N ILE A 85 -18.04 -10.25 -12.85
CA ILE A 85 -18.38 -8.85 -12.54
C ILE A 85 -17.15 -8.07 -12.04
N ASN A 86 -16.39 -8.65 -11.12
CA ASN A 86 -15.19 -8.01 -10.59
C ASN A 86 -14.09 -7.92 -11.66
N ARG A 87 -13.94 -8.95 -12.50
CA ARG A 87 -12.97 -8.96 -13.58
C ARG A 87 -13.28 -7.86 -14.60
N GLN A 88 -14.52 -7.79 -15.09
CA GLN A 88 -14.98 -6.75 -16.01
C GLN A 88 -14.84 -5.35 -15.41
N LYS A 89 -15.12 -5.17 -14.11
CA LYS A 89 -14.94 -3.88 -13.42
C LYS A 89 -13.47 -3.44 -13.36
N ILE A 90 -12.54 -4.37 -13.18
CA ILE A 90 -11.09 -4.06 -13.23
C ILE A 90 -10.68 -3.65 -14.63
N GLU A 91 -11.09 -4.41 -15.64
CA GLU A 91 -10.75 -4.15 -17.04
C GLU A 91 -11.34 -2.82 -17.54
N SER A 92 -12.62 -2.55 -17.26
CA SER A 92 -13.27 -1.29 -17.63
C SER A 92 -12.65 -0.07 -16.94
N ASN A 93 -12.25 -0.19 -15.67
CA ASN A 93 -11.53 0.87 -14.98
C ASN A 93 -10.12 1.08 -15.55
N ALA A 94 -9.42 0.01 -15.91
CA ALA A 94 -8.10 0.11 -16.54
C ALA A 94 -8.19 0.80 -17.89
N GLU A 95 -9.21 0.48 -18.70
CA GLU A 95 -9.50 1.14 -19.97
C GLU A 95 -9.85 2.62 -19.78
N LEU A 96 -10.82 2.94 -18.89
CA LEU A 96 -11.21 4.32 -18.56
C LEU A 96 -10.02 5.18 -18.13
N LEU A 97 -9.11 4.61 -17.33
CA LEU A 97 -7.93 5.29 -16.79
C LEU A 97 -6.72 5.23 -17.74
N HIS A 98 -6.83 4.59 -18.90
CA HIS A 98 -5.73 4.35 -19.84
C HIS A 98 -4.50 3.73 -19.13
N ILE A 99 -4.72 2.67 -18.35
CA ILE A 99 -3.69 1.89 -17.71
C ILE A 99 -3.48 0.59 -18.51
N PRO A 100 -2.33 0.38 -19.16
CA PRO A 100 -2.05 -0.83 -19.95
C PRO A 100 -1.75 -2.01 -19.02
N VAL A 101 -2.78 -2.70 -18.56
CA VAL A 101 -2.65 -3.80 -17.60
C VAL A 101 -2.26 -5.12 -18.27
N THR A 102 -1.36 -5.85 -17.64
CA THR A 102 -1.08 -7.26 -17.90
C THR A 102 -1.77 -8.08 -16.84
N ILE A 103 -2.77 -8.88 -17.23
CA ILE A 103 -3.51 -9.71 -16.31
C ILE A 103 -2.98 -11.14 -16.40
N PHE A 104 -2.73 -11.76 -15.25
CA PHE A 104 -2.34 -13.17 -15.15
C PHE A 104 -3.16 -13.88 -14.08
N GLU A 105 -3.47 -15.13 -14.35
CA GLU A 105 -4.34 -15.94 -13.51
C GLU A 105 -3.55 -16.73 -12.47
N SER A 106 -4.20 -17.03 -11.36
CA SER A 106 -3.69 -17.91 -10.31
C SER A 106 -4.84 -18.63 -9.59
N ASN A 107 -4.58 -19.83 -9.10
CA ASN A 107 -5.57 -20.65 -8.41
C ASN A 107 -5.63 -20.39 -6.89
N ILE A 108 -5.29 -19.16 -6.45
CA ILE A 108 -5.14 -18.88 -5.03
C ILE A 108 -6.44 -19.04 -4.26
N PHE A 109 -7.57 -18.60 -4.81
CA PHE A 109 -8.85 -18.73 -4.13
C PHE A 109 -9.28 -20.18 -3.94
N SER A 110 -9.00 -21.07 -4.89
CA SER A 110 -9.30 -22.50 -4.73
C SER A 110 -8.44 -23.13 -3.63
N VAL A 111 -7.17 -22.77 -3.53
CA VAL A 111 -6.27 -23.30 -2.50
C VAL A 111 -6.62 -22.72 -1.12
N ALA A 112 -6.89 -21.43 -1.01
CA ALA A 112 -7.23 -20.78 0.26
C ALA A 112 -8.58 -21.27 0.82
N ASN A 113 -9.55 -21.57 -0.06
CA ASN A 113 -10.85 -22.10 0.34
C ASN A 113 -10.78 -23.48 1.00
N ASN A 114 -9.78 -24.28 0.65
CA ASN A 114 -9.59 -25.63 1.19
C ASN A 114 -8.78 -25.63 2.50
N THR A 115 -8.46 -24.46 3.06
CA THR A 115 -7.62 -24.33 4.25
C THR A 115 -8.48 -23.89 5.45
N GLU A 116 -8.56 -24.71 6.50
CA GLU A 116 -9.35 -24.40 7.71
C GLU A 116 -8.73 -23.32 8.61
N LYS A 117 -7.40 -23.12 8.56
CA LYS A 117 -6.67 -22.19 9.43
C LYS A 117 -6.19 -20.96 8.67
N ASN A 118 -6.69 -19.76 9.08
CA ASN A 118 -6.25 -18.45 8.59
C ASN A 118 -6.21 -18.28 7.06
N PRO A 119 -7.32 -18.51 6.32
CA PRO A 119 -7.34 -18.47 4.86
C PRO A 119 -6.91 -17.11 4.30
N CYS A 120 -7.27 -16.01 4.96
CA CYS A 120 -6.87 -14.65 4.55
C CYS A 120 -5.36 -14.42 4.62
N TYR A 121 -4.68 -14.93 5.64
CA TYR A 121 -3.23 -14.84 5.76
C TYR A 121 -2.52 -15.63 4.66
N LEU A 122 -2.98 -16.86 4.43
CA LEU A 122 -2.44 -17.72 3.37
C LEU A 122 -2.64 -17.08 2.00
N CYS A 123 -3.85 -16.61 1.71
CA CYS A 123 -4.17 -15.89 0.48
C CYS A 123 -3.24 -14.69 0.26
N ALA A 124 -3.08 -13.82 1.28
CA ALA A 124 -2.22 -12.64 1.17
C ALA A 124 -0.74 -13.03 0.93
N ARG A 125 -0.25 -14.10 1.57
CA ARG A 125 1.12 -14.60 1.39
C ARG A 125 1.33 -15.18 -0.02
N MET A 126 0.40 -16.00 -0.50
CA MET A 126 0.45 -16.57 -1.85
C MET A 126 0.38 -15.48 -2.93
N ARG A 127 -0.57 -14.53 -2.78
CA ARG A 127 -0.70 -13.39 -3.70
C ARG A 127 0.62 -12.65 -3.84
N ARG A 128 1.28 -12.37 -2.74
CA ARG A 128 2.58 -11.69 -2.75
C ARG A 128 3.64 -12.51 -3.50
N GLY A 129 3.75 -13.82 -3.22
CA GLY A 129 4.68 -14.70 -3.90
C GLY A 129 4.49 -14.71 -5.43
N HIS A 130 3.25 -14.85 -5.90
CA HIS A 130 2.93 -14.86 -7.33
C HIS A 130 3.22 -13.50 -8.00
N LEU A 131 2.93 -12.38 -7.32
CA LEU A 131 3.25 -11.04 -7.83
C LEU A 131 4.76 -10.84 -7.99
N TYR A 132 5.56 -11.24 -7.01
CA TYR A 132 7.02 -11.18 -7.12
C TYR A 132 7.56 -12.07 -8.23
N SER A 133 7.07 -13.31 -8.34
CA SER A 133 7.48 -14.24 -9.38
C SER A 133 7.21 -13.67 -10.77
N LYS A 134 5.99 -13.17 -11.00
CA LYS A 134 5.60 -12.59 -12.30
C LYS A 134 6.36 -11.30 -12.61
N ALA A 135 6.56 -10.43 -11.63
CA ALA A 135 7.36 -9.22 -11.81
C ALA A 135 8.81 -9.54 -12.19
N LYS A 136 9.41 -10.54 -11.53
CA LYS A 136 10.78 -10.99 -11.85
C LYS A 136 10.88 -11.62 -13.26
N GLU A 137 9.89 -12.43 -13.66
CA GLU A 137 9.77 -12.99 -15.01
C GLU A 137 9.77 -11.89 -16.09
N LEU A 138 9.11 -10.75 -15.79
CA LEU A 138 9.04 -9.59 -16.68
C LEU A 138 10.26 -8.66 -16.57
N GLY A 139 11.30 -9.07 -15.85
CA GLY A 139 12.54 -8.32 -15.68
C GLY A 139 12.43 -7.11 -14.74
N CYS A 140 11.38 -7.04 -13.90
CA CYS A 140 11.27 -5.96 -12.94
C CYS A 140 12.21 -6.18 -11.75
N ASN A 141 12.80 -5.09 -11.24
CA ASN A 141 13.59 -5.08 -10.00
C ASN A 141 12.82 -4.53 -8.80
N LYS A 142 11.66 -3.90 -9.04
CA LYS A 142 10.79 -3.39 -7.98
C LYS A 142 9.34 -3.80 -8.16
N ILE A 143 8.61 -3.93 -7.04
CA ILE A 143 7.14 -3.98 -7.01
C ILE A 143 6.59 -2.81 -6.22
N ALA A 144 5.57 -2.13 -6.76
CA ALA A 144 4.86 -1.04 -6.09
C ALA A 144 3.51 -1.53 -5.57
N LEU A 145 3.24 -1.28 -4.28
CA LEU A 145 1.98 -1.62 -3.62
C LEU A 145 1.26 -0.37 -3.14
N GLY A 146 -0.06 -0.33 -3.30
CA GLY A 146 -0.94 0.80 -3.00
C GLY A 146 -1.22 1.05 -1.52
N HIS A 147 -0.25 0.80 -0.63
CA HIS A 147 -0.38 1.15 0.78
C HIS A 147 -0.18 2.67 0.97
N HIS A 148 -1.03 3.26 1.81
CA HIS A 148 -1.08 4.68 2.04
C HIS A 148 -0.82 5.04 3.52
N PHE A 149 -0.80 6.32 3.85
CA PHE A 149 -0.52 6.85 5.19
C PHE A 149 -1.32 6.16 6.31
N ASN A 150 -2.63 5.95 6.10
CA ASN A 150 -3.47 5.34 7.13
C ASN A 150 -3.12 3.86 7.35
N ASP A 151 -2.72 3.11 6.30
CA ASP A 151 -2.24 1.73 6.46
C ASP A 151 -1.00 1.66 7.36
N VAL A 152 -0.11 2.65 7.24
CA VAL A 152 1.12 2.72 8.03
C VAL A 152 0.80 2.91 9.51
N ILE A 153 0.00 3.92 9.84
CA ILE A 153 -0.36 4.21 11.25
C ILE A 153 -1.22 3.12 11.86
N GLU A 154 -2.17 2.56 11.10
CA GLU A 154 -2.98 1.42 11.54
C GLU A 154 -2.12 0.20 11.85
N THR A 155 -1.16 -0.13 10.98
CA THR A 155 -0.25 -1.26 11.18
C THR A 155 0.63 -1.03 12.42
N THR A 156 1.12 0.18 12.63
CA THR A 156 1.93 0.52 13.81
C THR A 156 1.13 0.32 15.09
N VAL A 157 -0.08 0.87 15.18
CA VAL A 157 -0.93 0.76 16.38
C VAL A 157 -1.38 -0.69 16.60
N MET A 158 -1.69 -1.43 15.51
CA MET A 158 -1.99 -2.87 15.60
C MET A 158 -0.83 -3.68 16.17
N SER A 159 0.39 -3.40 15.72
CA SER A 159 1.59 -4.10 16.21
C SER A 159 1.82 -3.85 17.70
N MET A 160 1.58 -2.63 18.18
CA MET A 160 1.67 -2.30 19.61
C MET A 160 0.58 -2.99 20.44
N PHE A 161 -0.67 -2.94 20.01
CA PHE A 161 -1.82 -3.36 20.82
C PHE A 161 -2.05 -4.87 20.79
N TYR A 162 -1.76 -5.52 19.65
CA TYR A 162 -2.06 -6.94 19.45
C TYR A 162 -0.83 -7.79 19.15
N GLY A 163 0.29 -7.16 18.78
CA GLY A 163 1.53 -7.86 18.44
C GLY A 163 2.63 -7.76 19.49
N SER A 164 2.42 -6.98 20.56
CA SER A 164 3.42 -6.72 21.60
C SER A 164 4.76 -6.24 21.02
N GLN A 165 4.73 -5.48 19.92
CA GLN A 165 5.90 -5.01 19.19
C GLN A 165 5.70 -3.57 18.72
N MET A 166 6.74 -2.75 18.83
CA MET A 166 6.80 -1.45 18.16
C MET A 166 7.34 -1.63 16.75
N GLN A 167 6.46 -2.05 15.84
CA GLN A 167 6.80 -2.32 14.45
C GLN A 167 5.94 -1.48 13.52
N ALA A 168 6.57 -0.91 12.50
CA ALA A 168 5.89 -0.14 11.44
C ALA A 168 6.05 -0.81 10.08
N MET A 169 5.33 -0.29 9.10
CA MET A 169 5.44 -0.67 7.70
C MET A 169 6.47 0.25 7.03
N PRO A 170 7.64 -0.23 6.57
CA PRO A 170 8.62 0.65 5.93
C PRO A 170 8.19 1.09 4.52
N PRO A 171 8.63 2.28 4.03
CA PRO A 171 8.29 2.77 2.70
C PRO A 171 8.91 1.97 1.57
N LYS A 172 10.08 1.35 1.81
CA LYS A 172 10.71 0.37 0.91
C LYS A 172 11.32 -0.79 1.71
N LEU A 173 11.40 -1.95 1.08
CA LEU A 173 11.88 -3.17 1.71
C LEU A 173 12.49 -4.12 0.67
N HIS A 174 13.70 -4.60 0.91
CA HIS A 174 14.26 -5.70 0.13
C HIS A 174 13.51 -7.00 0.39
N SER A 175 13.23 -7.74 -0.66
CA SER A 175 12.58 -9.04 -0.52
C SER A 175 13.58 -10.09 -0.04
N THR A 176 13.29 -10.75 1.07
CA THR A 176 14.10 -11.87 1.56
C THR A 176 13.89 -13.15 0.75
N SER A 177 12.69 -13.32 0.17
CA SER A 177 12.33 -14.51 -0.61
C SER A 177 12.63 -14.39 -2.11
N PHE A 178 12.86 -13.17 -2.60
CA PHE A 178 13.14 -12.87 -4.02
C PHE A 178 14.36 -11.94 -4.10
N PRO A 179 15.57 -12.49 -4.05
CA PRO A 179 16.80 -11.70 -4.11
C PRO A 179 16.83 -10.77 -5.34
N GLY A 180 17.29 -9.53 -5.12
CA GLY A 180 17.32 -8.48 -6.14
C GLY A 180 16.02 -7.73 -6.34
N MET A 181 14.92 -8.14 -5.66
CA MET A 181 13.63 -7.45 -5.73
C MET A 181 13.42 -6.53 -4.53
N THR A 182 12.89 -5.34 -4.79
CA THR A 182 12.52 -4.35 -3.76
C THR A 182 11.03 -4.06 -3.81
N LEU A 183 10.37 -4.07 -2.66
CA LEU A 183 9.00 -3.57 -2.50
C LEU A 183 9.05 -2.08 -2.20
N ILE A 184 8.21 -1.30 -2.88
CA ILE A 184 8.04 0.14 -2.62
C ILE A 184 6.57 0.49 -2.36
N ARG A 185 6.34 1.57 -1.61
CA ARG A 185 5.01 2.11 -1.27
C ARG A 185 4.92 3.59 -1.65
N PRO A 186 4.66 3.89 -2.92
CA PRO A 186 4.71 5.27 -3.41
C PRO A 186 3.69 6.22 -2.76
N MET A 187 2.56 5.67 -2.27
CA MET A 187 1.51 6.45 -1.61
C MET A 187 1.69 6.59 -0.09
N TYR A 188 2.88 6.31 0.43
CA TYR A 188 3.19 6.27 1.87
C TYR A 188 2.77 7.52 2.65
N CYS A 189 2.77 8.69 2.01
CA CYS A 189 2.41 9.98 2.61
C CYS A 189 1.01 10.48 2.22
N ILE A 190 0.24 9.73 1.41
CA ILE A 190 -1.10 10.12 0.98
C ILE A 190 -2.13 9.62 1.99
N ARG A 191 -3.11 10.46 2.35
CA ARG A 191 -4.20 10.10 3.27
C ARG A 191 -5.35 9.40 2.54
N GLU A 192 -5.99 8.45 3.22
CA GLU A 192 -7.16 7.73 2.67
C GLU A 192 -8.32 8.69 2.36
N GLU A 193 -8.53 9.72 3.19
CA GLU A 193 -9.58 10.73 2.99
C GLU A 193 -9.42 11.49 1.67
N ASP A 194 -8.18 11.77 1.26
CA ASP A 194 -7.86 12.46 0.00
C ASP A 194 -8.07 11.54 -1.21
N ILE A 195 -7.74 10.27 -1.10
CA ILE A 195 -8.04 9.24 -2.12
C ILE A 195 -9.55 9.14 -2.34
N LEU A 196 -10.31 9.11 -1.25
CA LEU A 196 -11.78 9.06 -1.31
C LEU A 196 -12.38 10.34 -1.89
N ALA A 197 -11.81 11.52 -1.58
CA ALA A 197 -12.23 12.79 -2.15
C ALA A 197 -11.99 12.83 -3.67
N TRP A 198 -10.81 12.39 -4.12
CA TRP A 198 -10.49 12.27 -5.55
C TRP A 198 -11.39 11.28 -6.27
N LYS A 199 -11.65 10.11 -5.67
CA LYS A 199 -12.58 9.11 -6.22
C LYS A 199 -13.95 9.71 -6.46
N ARG A 200 -14.53 10.39 -5.45
CA ARG A 200 -15.86 11.03 -5.56
C ARG A 200 -15.90 12.14 -6.59
N TYR A 201 -14.86 12.97 -6.66
CA TYR A 201 -14.78 14.08 -7.60
C TYR A 201 -14.82 13.64 -9.07
N ASN A 202 -14.20 12.49 -9.37
CA ASN A 202 -14.14 11.94 -10.72
C ASN A 202 -15.24 10.91 -10.99
N ASP A 203 -16.20 10.72 -10.10
CA ASP A 203 -17.29 9.74 -10.17
C ASP A 203 -16.79 8.32 -10.50
N LEU A 204 -15.70 7.91 -9.84
CA LEU A 204 -15.07 6.63 -10.08
C LEU A 204 -15.62 5.55 -9.14
N GLU A 205 -15.87 4.40 -9.69
CA GLU A 205 -16.27 3.22 -8.93
C GLU A 205 -15.23 2.11 -9.07
N PHE A 206 -14.79 1.58 -7.94
CA PHE A 206 -13.82 0.49 -7.87
C PHE A 206 -14.38 -0.69 -7.10
N ILE A 207 -13.80 -1.87 -7.32
CA ILE A 207 -14.15 -3.02 -6.49
C ILE A 207 -13.77 -2.75 -5.03
N GLN A 208 -14.65 -3.12 -4.11
CA GLN A 208 -14.40 -2.93 -2.67
C GLN A 208 -13.66 -4.14 -2.09
N CYS A 209 -14.10 -5.33 -2.43
CA CYS A 209 -13.44 -6.56 -2.05
C CYS A 209 -13.55 -7.58 -3.19
N ALA A 210 -12.43 -8.17 -3.55
CA ALA A 210 -12.31 -9.08 -4.66
C ALA A 210 -12.47 -10.56 -4.26
N CYS A 211 -12.65 -10.85 -2.98
CA CYS A 211 -12.68 -12.19 -2.44
C CYS A 211 -14.08 -12.80 -2.60
N ARG A 212 -14.19 -14.05 -3.08
CA ARG A 212 -15.46 -14.82 -3.10
C ARG A 212 -16.06 -15.00 -1.68
N PHE A 213 -15.23 -14.87 -0.64
CA PHE A 213 -15.70 -14.88 0.74
C PHE A 213 -16.55 -13.66 1.11
N THR A 214 -16.62 -12.62 0.28
CA THR A 214 -17.37 -11.39 0.59
C THR A 214 -18.87 -11.52 0.37
N GLU A 215 -19.34 -12.47 -0.44
CA GLU A 215 -20.78 -12.76 -0.51
C GLU A 215 -21.33 -13.36 0.82
N ASN A 216 -20.43 -13.89 1.67
CA ASN A 216 -20.73 -14.42 3.01
C ASN A 216 -19.73 -13.93 4.09
N CYS A 217 -18.96 -12.90 3.79
CA CYS A 217 -17.94 -12.41 4.74
C CYS A 217 -18.58 -11.52 5.79
N THR A 218 -19.05 -12.12 6.87
CA THR A 218 -19.44 -11.43 8.12
C THR A 218 -18.31 -10.57 8.70
N MET A 219 -17.08 -10.68 8.20
CA MET A 219 -15.92 -9.89 8.60
C MET A 219 -15.84 -8.52 7.90
N CYS A 220 -16.52 -8.32 6.76
CA CYS A 220 -16.45 -7.08 5.98
C CYS A 220 -17.67 -6.16 6.19
N ASP A 221 -18.88 -6.70 6.45
CA ASP A 221 -20.12 -5.91 6.36
C ASP A 221 -20.95 -5.80 7.65
N ASN A 222 -20.78 -6.63 8.66
CA ASN A 222 -21.64 -6.55 9.82
C ASN A 222 -20.91 -6.75 11.16
N GLY A 223 -21.11 -5.83 12.07
CA GLY A 223 -20.82 -5.69 13.48
C GLY A 223 -20.70 -6.90 14.43
N GLY A 224 -20.32 -8.05 13.94
CA GLY A 224 -20.07 -9.26 14.73
C GLY A 224 -18.64 -9.74 14.52
N GLY A 225 -17.67 -9.23 15.27
CA GLY A 225 -16.27 -9.64 15.22
C GLY A 225 -15.43 -8.90 14.19
N GLY A 226 -15.43 -7.57 14.17
CA GLY A 226 -14.63 -6.74 13.29
C GLY A 226 -13.14 -7.11 13.31
N SER A 227 -12.49 -7.10 12.14
CA SER A 227 -11.05 -7.36 12.09
C SER A 227 -10.31 -6.39 13.02
N LYS A 228 -9.19 -6.82 13.61
CA LYS A 228 -8.36 -5.95 14.48
C LYS A 228 -8.01 -4.61 13.83
N ARG A 229 -7.86 -4.61 12.50
CA ARG A 229 -7.67 -3.38 11.73
C ARG A 229 -8.88 -2.44 11.80
N GLN A 230 -10.10 -2.96 11.74
CA GLN A 230 -11.31 -2.16 11.84
C GLN A 230 -11.46 -1.53 13.23
N GLU A 231 -11.13 -2.27 14.30
CA GLU A 231 -11.09 -1.75 15.66
C GLU A 231 -10.13 -0.56 15.77
N ILE A 232 -8.91 -0.69 15.21
CA ILE A 232 -7.93 0.40 15.18
C ILE A 232 -8.39 1.59 14.35
N LYS A 233 -9.02 1.37 13.20
CA LYS A 233 -9.61 2.46 12.39
C LYS A 233 -10.64 3.27 13.21
N ILE A 234 -11.52 2.59 13.93
CA ILE A 234 -12.53 3.24 14.77
C ILE A 234 -11.85 4.03 15.89
N LEU A 235 -10.86 3.43 16.56
CA LEU A 235 -10.10 4.10 17.62
C LEU A 235 -9.41 5.36 17.11
N LEU A 236 -8.67 5.27 16.00
CA LEU A 236 -7.96 6.42 15.41
C LEU A 236 -8.92 7.54 15.01
N ARG A 237 -10.09 7.21 14.42
CA ARG A 237 -11.13 8.19 14.11
C ARG A 237 -11.67 8.89 15.36
N ARG A 238 -11.83 8.16 16.47
CA ARG A 238 -12.24 8.74 17.75
C ARG A 238 -11.18 9.69 18.29
N LEU A 239 -9.92 9.25 18.34
CA LEU A 239 -8.81 10.07 18.82
C LEU A 239 -8.60 11.32 17.95
N LYS A 240 -8.80 11.21 16.63
CA LYS A 240 -8.70 12.36 15.70
C LYS A 240 -9.73 13.45 15.99
N ARG A 241 -10.91 13.12 16.52
CA ARG A 241 -11.91 14.12 16.91
C ARG A 241 -11.46 14.98 18.09
N ASP A 242 -10.76 14.35 19.04
CA ASP A 242 -10.26 15.03 20.24
C ASP A 242 -8.92 15.73 19.97
N ASN A 243 -8.09 15.13 19.12
CA ASN A 243 -6.79 15.67 18.70
C ASN A 243 -6.58 15.51 17.18
N PRO A 244 -6.85 16.56 16.38
CA PRO A 244 -6.70 16.51 14.91
C PRO A 244 -5.30 16.12 14.42
N ASN A 245 -4.26 16.30 15.25
CA ASN A 245 -2.88 15.99 14.90
C ASN A 245 -2.45 14.57 15.27
N ILE A 246 -3.29 13.75 15.89
CA ILE A 246 -2.92 12.44 16.43
C ILE A 246 -2.33 11.50 15.37
N GLU A 247 -2.92 11.47 14.18
CA GLU A 247 -2.43 10.66 13.06
C GLU A 247 -1.00 11.07 12.64
N ASN A 248 -0.74 12.39 12.57
CA ASN A 248 0.59 12.91 12.29
C ASN A 248 1.58 12.58 13.40
N SER A 249 1.15 12.64 14.65
CA SER A 249 1.99 12.31 15.81
C SER A 249 2.42 10.84 15.76
N ILE A 250 1.48 9.91 15.47
CA ILE A 250 1.78 8.49 15.29
C ILE A 250 2.74 8.29 14.11
N PHE A 251 2.47 8.93 12.97
CA PHE A 251 3.33 8.81 11.80
C PHE A 251 4.75 9.36 12.04
N ARG A 252 4.87 10.46 12.75
CA ARG A 252 6.18 11.04 13.10
C ARG A 252 6.95 10.19 14.12
N SER A 253 6.27 9.57 15.09
CA SER A 253 6.92 8.76 16.11
C SER A 253 7.70 7.58 15.53
N ILE A 254 7.21 6.97 14.45
CA ILE A 254 7.92 5.87 13.76
C ILE A 254 9.18 6.33 13.00
N HIS A 255 9.33 7.63 12.77
CA HIS A 255 10.52 8.24 12.15
C HIS A 255 11.45 8.89 13.20
N ASN A 256 11.07 8.85 14.47
CA ASN A 256 11.78 9.50 15.56
C ASN A 256 11.79 8.60 16.81
N VAL A 257 12.36 7.40 16.65
CA VAL A 257 12.47 6.42 17.73
C VAL A 257 13.72 6.73 18.56
N ALA A 258 13.53 7.02 19.85
CA ALA A 258 14.62 7.24 20.80
C ALA A 258 15.05 5.89 21.41
N ILE A 259 15.93 5.17 20.71
CA ILE A 259 16.40 3.82 21.13
C ILE A 259 17.05 3.86 22.52
N ASP A 260 17.74 4.94 22.86
CA ASP A 260 18.45 5.07 24.14
C ASP A 260 17.54 5.05 25.37
N THR A 261 16.26 5.34 25.20
CA THR A 261 15.25 5.30 26.27
C THR A 261 14.46 3.99 26.32
N MET A 262 14.69 3.08 25.37
CA MET A 262 13.99 1.79 25.31
C MET A 262 14.64 0.76 26.24
N PRO A 263 13.85 0.00 27.04
CA PRO A 263 14.36 -1.10 27.85
C PRO A 263 15.02 -2.21 27.04
N GLY A 264 14.59 -2.38 25.78
CA GLY A 264 15.17 -3.33 24.84
C GLY A 264 14.68 -3.06 23.44
N TYR A 265 15.40 -3.54 22.45
CA TYR A 265 15.00 -3.48 21.03
C TYR A 265 15.62 -4.66 20.27
N ARG A 266 15.05 -4.98 19.12
CA ARG A 266 15.57 -6.00 18.21
C ARG A 266 16.09 -5.35 16.93
N SER A 267 17.33 -5.66 16.56
CA SER A 267 17.95 -5.24 15.30
C SER A 267 18.66 -6.42 14.66
N GLU A 268 18.49 -6.64 13.36
CA GLU A 268 19.12 -7.72 12.58
C GLU A 268 18.92 -9.12 13.18
N GLY A 269 17.80 -9.34 13.85
CA GLY A 269 17.46 -10.61 14.52
C GLY A 269 18.07 -10.79 15.90
N VAL A 270 18.85 -9.81 16.39
CA VAL A 270 19.46 -9.81 17.72
C VAL A 270 18.63 -8.99 18.70
N ASP A 271 18.38 -9.51 19.87
CA ASP A 271 17.75 -8.80 20.99
C ASP A 271 18.79 -8.05 21.81
N HIS A 272 18.57 -6.74 21.99
CA HIS A 272 19.42 -5.84 22.75
C HIS A 272 18.71 -5.38 24.02
N SER A 273 19.44 -5.35 25.13
CA SER A 273 18.98 -4.86 26.43
C SER A 273 19.56 -3.48 26.76
N PHE A 274 18.81 -2.64 27.49
CA PHE A 274 19.33 -1.38 28.00
C PHE A 274 20.55 -1.60 28.96
N LEU A 275 20.64 -2.78 29.59
CA LEU A 275 21.76 -3.13 30.50
C LEU A 275 23.11 -3.11 29.77
N GLU A 276 23.18 -3.45 28.49
CA GLU A 276 24.39 -3.38 27.67
C GLU A 276 24.97 -1.95 27.68
N ARG A 277 24.09 -0.95 27.50
CA ARG A 277 24.46 0.47 27.52
C ARG A 277 24.76 0.97 28.94
N PHE A 278 23.96 0.54 29.92
CA PHE A 278 24.10 0.92 31.31
C PHE A 278 25.47 0.52 31.83
N HIS A 279 25.88 -0.75 31.68
CA HIS A 279 27.19 -1.24 32.13
C HIS A 279 28.37 -0.67 31.32
N ALA A 280 28.14 -0.32 30.03
CA ALA A 280 29.21 0.33 29.25
C ALA A 280 29.55 1.72 29.79
N MET A 281 28.58 2.44 30.38
CA MET A 281 28.79 3.76 30.99
C MET A 281 29.47 3.68 32.39
N GLU A 282 29.34 2.53 33.09
CA GLU A 282 30.02 2.33 34.40
C GLU A 282 31.51 2.06 34.23
N ASN A 283 31.99 1.69 33.05
CA ASN A 283 33.37 1.38 32.74
C ASN A 283 34.16 2.56 32.13
N HIS A 284 33.55 3.74 32.09
CA HIS A 284 34.17 5.01 31.73
C HIS A 284 34.15 6.02 32.87
#